data_b6d46042b83f3d6db3870fa412aa25f4
#
_entry.id   b6d46042b83f3d6db3870fa412aa25f4
#
_cell.length_a   1.000
_cell.length_b   1.000
_cell.length_c   1.000
_cell.angle_alpha   90.00
_cell.angle_beta   90.00
_cell.angle_gamma   90.00
#
_symmetry.space_group_name_H-M   'P 1'
#
loop_
_entity.id
_entity.type
_entity.pdbx_description
1 polymer ?
#
loop_
_entity_poly.entity_id
_entity_poly.type
_entity_poly.pdbx_seq_one_letter_code
_entity_poly.pdbx_strand_id
1 'polypeptide(L)'
;MAPLREVTLDDKYTLESGRIYLSGVQALVRLPLLQHQRDAAAGLDTAGFITGYRGSPLGTYDSALNAARRHLDAHRIAFRPGVNEDLAATALWGTQQVGLYDDRTCDGVFGIFYGKGPGVDRSTDALKHANLAGTAPHGGVLLLAGDDHACQSSTTAHQSEQVLIAAMIPVLNPATVQDYLDFGLVALALSRYSGCWIAMKAISETVESSASVDVDPQRVRIVEPADFAPPPDGLHLRWPDTPLDQ
;
A
#
# COMPACT_ATOMS: atom_id res chain seq x y z
N MET A 1 39.23 -10.00 -4.14
CA MET A 1 38.11 -9.08 -4.42
C MET A 1 36.96 -9.92 -4.95
N ALA A 2 35.77 -9.80 -4.38
CA ALA A 2 34.59 -10.42 -4.98
C ALA A 2 34.37 -9.78 -6.38
N PRO A 3 33.98 -10.56 -7.41
CA PRO A 3 33.68 -10.00 -8.72
C PRO A 3 32.56 -8.95 -8.60
N LEU A 4 32.70 -7.84 -9.31
CA LEU A 4 31.64 -6.83 -9.40
C LEU A 4 30.41 -7.51 -10.00
N ARG A 5 29.27 -7.32 -9.37
CA ARG A 5 28.00 -7.81 -9.89
C ARG A 5 27.62 -7.00 -11.14
N GLU A 6 27.14 -7.68 -12.17
CA GLU A 6 26.48 -7.02 -13.28
C GLU A 6 25.17 -6.39 -12.79
N VAL A 7 24.97 -5.10 -13.10
CA VAL A 7 23.79 -4.32 -12.68
C VAL A 7 22.95 -3.99 -13.91
N THR A 8 21.66 -4.22 -13.82
CA THR A 8 20.69 -3.94 -14.88
C THR A 8 19.63 -2.94 -14.41
N LEU A 9 18.94 -2.30 -15.35
CA LEU A 9 17.83 -1.41 -15.02
C LEU A 9 16.64 -2.16 -14.42
N ASP A 10 16.53 -3.46 -14.64
CA ASP A 10 15.45 -4.29 -14.10
C ASP A 10 15.70 -4.73 -12.65
N ASP A 11 16.92 -4.59 -12.14
CA ASP A 11 17.25 -4.93 -10.75
C ASP A 11 16.34 -4.27 -9.74
N LYS A 12 15.84 -3.06 -10.06
CA LYS A 12 14.83 -2.36 -9.22
C LYS A 12 13.54 -3.17 -9.00
N TYR A 13 13.26 -4.14 -9.88
CA TYR A 13 12.09 -5.01 -9.79
C TYR A 13 12.45 -6.45 -9.42
N THR A 14 13.64 -6.93 -9.87
CA THR A 14 13.99 -8.35 -9.87
C THR A 14 15.03 -8.75 -8.84
N LEU A 15 15.79 -7.79 -8.29
CA LEU A 15 16.77 -8.10 -7.26
C LEU A 15 16.10 -8.69 -6.03
N GLU A 16 16.42 -9.93 -5.67
CA GLU A 16 15.78 -10.61 -4.53
C GLU A 16 16.24 -10.06 -3.18
N SER A 17 17.54 -9.72 -3.05
CA SER A 17 18.09 -9.14 -1.82
C SER A 17 19.32 -8.30 -2.12
N GLY A 18 19.68 -7.41 -1.19
CA GLY A 18 20.83 -6.54 -1.28
C GLY A 18 20.46 -5.09 -1.60
N ARG A 19 21.46 -4.29 -1.96
CA ARG A 19 21.28 -2.84 -2.11
C ARG A 19 21.15 -2.43 -3.57
N ILE A 20 20.22 -1.50 -3.80
CA ILE A 20 19.95 -0.91 -5.10
C ILE A 20 19.61 0.57 -4.94
N TYR A 21 19.89 1.37 -5.97
CA TYR A 21 19.57 2.80 -6.01
C TYR A 21 18.17 3.01 -6.57
N LEU A 22 17.25 3.57 -5.78
CA LEU A 22 15.87 3.84 -6.15
C LEU A 22 15.47 5.29 -5.83
N SER A 23 14.57 5.84 -6.64
CA SER A 23 13.77 6.99 -6.21
C SER A 23 12.63 6.54 -5.29
N GLY A 24 12.02 7.48 -4.55
CA GLY A 24 10.86 7.19 -3.72
C GLY A 24 9.70 6.59 -4.52
N VAL A 25 9.42 7.12 -5.73
CA VAL A 25 8.42 6.53 -6.65
C VAL A 25 8.78 5.09 -7.02
N GLN A 26 10.06 4.81 -7.31
CA GLN A 26 10.49 3.45 -7.63
C GLN A 26 10.40 2.50 -6.42
N ALA A 27 10.65 3.01 -5.21
CA ALA A 27 10.45 2.25 -3.98
C ALA A 27 8.96 1.90 -3.78
N LEU A 28 8.04 2.83 -4.05
CA LEU A 28 6.59 2.57 -4.02
C LEU A 28 6.13 1.53 -5.06
N VAL A 29 6.78 1.47 -6.24
CA VAL A 29 6.54 0.41 -7.23
C VAL A 29 7.12 -0.92 -6.78
N ARG A 30 8.28 -0.91 -6.09
CA ARG A 30 8.92 -2.12 -5.56
C ARG A 30 8.15 -2.73 -4.39
N LEU A 31 7.52 -1.92 -3.56
CA LEU A 31 6.82 -2.35 -2.35
C LEU A 31 5.83 -3.51 -2.57
N PRO A 32 4.87 -3.44 -3.50
CA PRO A 32 3.92 -4.54 -3.72
C PRO A 32 4.59 -5.83 -4.20
N LEU A 33 5.72 -5.74 -4.91
CA LEU A 33 6.50 -6.92 -5.29
C LEU A 33 7.11 -7.60 -4.05
N LEU A 34 7.65 -6.80 -3.12
CA LEU A 34 8.17 -7.31 -1.84
C LEU A 34 7.07 -7.94 -0.99
N GLN A 35 5.88 -7.31 -0.93
CA GLN A 35 4.75 -7.87 -0.20
C GLN A 35 4.33 -9.23 -0.75
N HIS A 36 4.19 -9.36 -2.08
CA HIS A 36 3.86 -10.64 -2.70
C HIS A 36 4.93 -11.70 -2.43
N GLN A 37 6.22 -11.33 -2.47
CA GLN A 37 7.33 -12.24 -2.15
C GLN A 37 7.26 -12.71 -0.69
N ARG A 38 6.92 -11.84 0.24
CA ARG A 38 6.71 -12.20 1.66
C ARG A 38 5.55 -13.16 1.83
N ASP A 39 4.44 -12.90 1.17
CA ASP A 39 3.25 -13.75 1.22
C ASP A 39 3.55 -15.14 0.67
N ALA A 40 4.20 -15.23 -0.48
CA ALA A 40 4.62 -16.50 -1.07
C ALA A 40 5.59 -17.28 -0.16
N ALA A 41 6.53 -16.59 0.49
CA ALA A 41 7.43 -17.22 1.46
C ALA A 41 6.71 -17.71 2.73
N ALA A 42 5.56 -17.12 3.07
CA ALA A 42 4.68 -17.56 4.14
C ALA A 42 3.67 -18.65 3.71
N GLY A 43 3.71 -19.09 2.45
CA GLY A 43 2.81 -20.09 1.89
C GLY A 43 1.42 -19.57 1.53
N LEU A 44 1.25 -18.25 1.40
CA LEU A 44 0.00 -17.60 1.01
C LEU A 44 -0.05 -17.37 -0.51
N ASP A 45 -1.16 -17.70 -1.14
CA ASP A 45 -1.46 -17.38 -2.53
C ASP A 45 -2.27 -16.07 -2.61
N THR A 46 -1.59 -14.92 -2.47
CA THR A 46 -2.24 -13.62 -2.53
C THR A 46 -2.15 -12.98 -3.91
N ALA A 47 -3.05 -12.04 -4.17
CA ALA A 47 -2.98 -11.11 -5.30
C ALA A 47 -2.82 -9.67 -4.80
N GLY A 48 -2.42 -8.77 -5.68
CA GLY A 48 -2.31 -7.34 -5.39
C GLY A 48 -3.24 -6.50 -6.27
N PHE A 49 -3.78 -5.41 -5.73
CA PHE A 49 -4.57 -4.44 -6.48
C PHE A 49 -4.11 -3.02 -6.18
N ILE A 50 -3.69 -2.29 -7.21
CA ILE A 50 -3.23 -0.90 -7.11
C ILE A 50 -4.19 -0.02 -7.89
N THR A 51 -4.78 0.96 -7.22
CA THR A 51 -5.72 1.91 -7.83
C THR A 51 -5.63 3.27 -7.16
N GLY A 52 -6.02 4.30 -7.86
CA GLY A 52 -5.97 5.67 -7.38
C GLY A 52 -6.10 6.65 -8.54
N TYR A 53 -5.82 7.90 -8.29
CA TYR A 53 -5.85 8.94 -9.32
C TYR A 53 -4.58 9.79 -9.25
N ARG A 54 -3.99 10.04 -10.42
CA ARG A 54 -2.71 10.74 -10.55
C ARG A 54 -2.78 12.18 -10.05
N GLY A 55 -1.75 12.62 -9.36
CA GLY A 55 -1.58 13.98 -8.88
C GLY A 55 -0.25 14.13 -8.15
N SER A 56 0.41 15.29 -8.30
CA SER A 56 1.68 15.55 -7.61
C SER A 56 1.49 15.52 -6.08
N PRO A 57 2.44 14.97 -5.30
CA PRO A 57 3.76 14.49 -5.72
C PRO A 57 3.77 13.07 -6.31
N LEU A 58 2.63 12.37 -6.39
CA LEU A 58 2.52 11.02 -6.95
C LEU A 58 2.21 11.01 -8.46
N GLY A 59 2.40 12.15 -9.16
CA GLY A 59 2.03 12.32 -10.57
C GLY A 59 2.73 11.37 -11.56
N THR A 60 3.92 10.89 -11.23
CA THR A 60 4.70 9.94 -12.05
C THR A 60 4.48 8.48 -11.66
N TYR A 61 3.73 8.21 -10.60
CA TYR A 61 3.53 6.85 -10.08
C TYR A 61 2.80 5.96 -11.08
N ASP A 62 1.75 6.46 -11.75
CA ASP A 62 1.03 5.76 -12.83
C ASP A 62 1.98 5.31 -13.94
N SER A 63 2.83 6.22 -14.40
CA SER A 63 3.80 5.92 -15.47
C SER A 63 4.81 4.88 -15.03
N ALA A 64 5.28 4.95 -13.78
CA ALA A 64 6.20 4.00 -13.20
C ALA A 64 5.57 2.61 -13.03
N LEU A 65 4.30 2.52 -12.60
CA LEU A 65 3.54 1.27 -12.52
C LEU A 65 3.33 0.66 -13.92
N ASN A 66 2.98 1.48 -14.92
CA ASN A 66 2.85 1.00 -16.30
C ASN A 66 4.18 0.49 -16.87
N ALA A 67 5.30 1.15 -16.58
CA ALA A 67 6.63 0.69 -16.98
C ALA A 67 7.01 -0.65 -16.29
N ALA A 68 6.52 -0.88 -15.08
CA ALA A 68 6.73 -2.12 -14.33
C ALA A 68 5.72 -3.23 -14.65
N ARG A 69 4.78 -3.02 -15.57
CA ARG A 69 3.60 -3.86 -15.82
C ARG A 69 3.93 -5.34 -15.87
N ARG A 70 4.94 -5.74 -16.65
CA ARG A 70 5.32 -7.16 -16.79
C ARG A 70 5.72 -7.79 -15.45
N HIS A 71 6.35 -7.02 -14.55
CA HIS A 71 6.78 -7.49 -13.23
C HIS A 71 5.59 -7.57 -12.28
N LEU A 72 4.66 -6.60 -12.34
CA LEU A 72 3.43 -6.62 -11.56
C LEU A 72 2.56 -7.82 -11.96
N ASP A 73 2.35 -8.03 -13.26
CA ASP A 73 1.53 -9.14 -13.78
C ASP A 73 2.13 -10.50 -13.38
N ALA A 74 3.48 -10.64 -13.42
CA ALA A 74 4.17 -11.86 -12.98
C ALA A 74 3.98 -12.18 -11.49
N HIS A 75 3.64 -11.17 -10.67
CA HIS A 75 3.34 -11.30 -9.24
C HIS A 75 1.83 -11.18 -8.94
N ARG A 76 0.96 -11.37 -9.94
CA ARG A 76 -0.50 -11.26 -9.79
C ARG A 76 -0.95 -9.91 -9.19
N ILE A 77 -0.25 -8.83 -9.53
CA ILE A 77 -0.56 -7.48 -9.07
C ILE A 77 -1.23 -6.71 -10.21
N ALA A 78 -2.51 -6.42 -10.07
CA ALA A 78 -3.27 -5.66 -11.04
C ALA A 78 -3.18 -4.16 -10.76
N PHE A 79 -2.68 -3.38 -11.73
CA PHE A 79 -2.77 -1.93 -11.70
C PHE A 79 -3.94 -1.46 -12.58
N ARG A 80 -4.88 -0.73 -11.95
CA ARG A 80 -6.06 -0.14 -12.60
C ARG A 80 -6.27 1.29 -12.09
N PRO A 81 -5.82 2.33 -12.81
CA PRO A 81 -6.09 3.71 -12.40
C PRO A 81 -7.59 3.96 -12.34
N GLY A 82 -8.02 4.69 -11.32
CA GLY A 82 -9.41 5.09 -11.16
C GLY A 82 -9.82 6.20 -12.12
N VAL A 83 -11.10 6.33 -12.37
CA VAL A 83 -11.67 7.50 -13.07
C VAL A 83 -11.62 8.73 -12.16
N ASN A 84 -11.73 8.51 -10.87
CA ASN A 84 -11.51 9.46 -9.78
C ASN A 84 -11.15 8.69 -8.49
N GLU A 85 -10.83 9.43 -7.44
CA GLU A 85 -10.37 8.86 -6.18
C GLU A 85 -11.48 8.13 -5.43
N ASP A 86 -12.72 8.61 -5.46
CA ASP A 86 -13.86 7.95 -4.80
C ASP A 86 -14.09 6.54 -5.36
N LEU A 87 -14.11 6.44 -6.70
CA LEU A 87 -14.29 5.16 -7.37
C LEU A 87 -13.08 4.24 -7.15
N ALA A 88 -11.87 4.79 -7.08
CA ALA A 88 -10.67 4.03 -6.73
C ALA A 88 -10.76 3.47 -5.31
N ALA A 89 -11.12 4.29 -4.32
CA ALA A 89 -11.29 3.86 -2.94
C ALA A 89 -12.37 2.77 -2.81
N THR A 90 -13.51 2.95 -3.49
CA THR A 90 -14.61 1.98 -3.50
C THR A 90 -14.20 0.66 -4.16
N ALA A 91 -13.48 0.71 -5.29
CA ALA A 91 -12.98 -0.50 -5.94
C ALA A 91 -12.00 -1.27 -5.06
N LEU A 92 -11.12 -0.54 -4.34
CA LEU A 92 -10.18 -1.15 -3.42
C LEU A 92 -10.88 -1.75 -2.20
N TRP A 93 -11.89 -1.08 -1.65
CA TRP A 93 -12.75 -1.63 -0.60
C TRP A 93 -13.35 -2.97 -1.03
N GLY A 94 -13.88 -3.05 -2.26
CA GLY A 94 -14.42 -4.30 -2.80
C GLY A 94 -13.43 -5.46 -2.78
N THR A 95 -12.13 -5.22 -2.96
CA THR A 95 -11.11 -6.29 -2.90
C THR A 95 -10.95 -6.90 -1.50
N GLN A 96 -11.32 -6.16 -0.45
CA GLN A 96 -11.24 -6.66 0.93
C GLN A 96 -12.42 -7.58 1.29
N GLN A 97 -13.40 -7.71 0.42
CA GLN A 97 -14.56 -8.58 0.58
C GLN A 97 -14.41 -9.94 -0.11
N VAL A 98 -13.28 -10.19 -0.79
CA VAL A 98 -13.03 -11.45 -1.53
C VAL A 98 -13.20 -12.68 -0.62
N GLY A 99 -12.79 -12.60 0.64
CA GLY A 99 -12.91 -13.69 1.61
C GLY A 99 -14.36 -14.05 2.01
N LEU A 100 -15.36 -13.20 1.66
CA LEU A 100 -16.78 -13.45 1.95
C LEU A 100 -17.45 -14.38 0.92
N TYR A 101 -16.75 -14.74 -0.15
CA TYR A 101 -17.29 -15.55 -1.24
C TYR A 101 -16.50 -16.84 -1.41
N ASP A 102 -17.22 -17.94 -1.67
CA ASP A 102 -16.63 -19.29 -1.79
C ASP A 102 -15.89 -19.49 -3.13
N ASP A 103 -16.17 -18.70 -4.15
CA ASP A 103 -15.58 -18.79 -5.49
C ASP A 103 -14.26 -17.99 -5.63
N ARG A 104 -13.70 -17.52 -4.53
CA ARG A 104 -12.41 -16.82 -4.53
C ARG A 104 -11.29 -17.68 -5.13
N THR A 105 -10.39 -17.02 -5.87
CA THR A 105 -9.25 -17.68 -6.56
C THR A 105 -7.90 -17.41 -5.90
N CYS A 106 -7.89 -16.77 -4.74
CA CYS A 106 -6.70 -16.47 -3.93
C CYS A 106 -7.07 -16.36 -2.45
N ASP A 107 -6.06 -16.39 -1.58
CA ASP A 107 -6.27 -16.29 -0.13
C ASP A 107 -6.71 -14.90 0.30
N GLY A 108 -6.29 -13.86 -0.45
CA GLY A 108 -6.65 -12.48 -0.21
C GLY A 108 -6.02 -11.54 -1.23
N VAL A 109 -6.47 -10.29 -1.22
CA VAL A 109 -5.95 -9.25 -2.11
C VAL A 109 -5.40 -8.10 -1.27
N PHE A 110 -4.08 -7.92 -1.24
CA PHE A 110 -3.52 -6.71 -0.64
C PHE A 110 -3.71 -5.53 -1.59
N GLY A 111 -3.98 -4.35 -1.02
CA GLY A 111 -4.36 -3.19 -1.80
C GLY A 111 -3.50 -1.96 -1.58
N ILE A 112 -3.28 -1.19 -2.63
CA ILE A 112 -2.66 0.13 -2.54
C ILE A 112 -3.58 1.15 -3.20
N PHE A 113 -4.11 2.09 -2.39
CA PHE A 113 -4.74 3.31 -2.86
C PHE A 113 -3.67 4.41 -2.99
N TYR A 114 -3.78 5.27 -4.00
CA TYR A 114 -2.96 6.48 -4.07
C TYR A 114 -3.79 7.67 -4.56
N GLY A 115 -3.55 8.82 -3.94
CA GLY A 115 -4.21 10.06 -4.31
C GLY A 115 -3.43 11.27 -3.80
N LYS A 116 -3.57 12.38 -4.51
CA LYS A 116 -3.14 13.69 -4.01
C LYS A 116 -4.02 14.10 -2.82
N GLY A 117 -3.54 14.95 -1.93
CA GLY A 117 -4.29 15.42 -0.76
C GLY A 117 -5.75 15.80 -1.04
N PRO A 118 -6.07 16.68 -2.03
CA PRO A 118 -7.47 16.97 -2.39
C PRO A 118 -8.27 15.75 -2.85
N GLY A 119 -7.61 14.72 -3.39
CA GLY A 119 -8.24 13.45 -3.74
C GLY A 119 -8.56 12.60 -2.51
N VAL A 120 -7.70 12.63 -1.49
CA VAL A 120 -7.98 12.04 -0.17
C VAL A 120 -9.19 12.74 0.46
N ASP A 121 -9.24 14.07 0.44
CA ASP A 121 -10.37 14.85 0.97
C ASP A 121 -11.69 14.45 0.33
N ARG A 122 -11.75 14.41 -1.00
CA ARG A 122 -13.00 14.07 -1.69
C ARG A 122 -13.46 12.63 -1.45
N SER A 123 -12.54 11.73 -1.15
CA SER A 123 -12.83 10.31 -0.92
C SER A 123 -13.20 9.99 0.53
N THR A 124 -13.33 10.99 1.40
CA THR A 124 -13.50 10.80 2.84
C THR A 124 -14.66 9.89 3.20
N ASP A 125 -15.80 10.00 2.52
CA ASP A 125 -16.95 9.15 2.77
C ASP A 125 -16.64 7.68 2.45
N ALA A 126 -16.09 7.40 1.27
CA ALA A 126 -15.68 6.06 0.88
C ALA A 126 -14.60 5.49 1.82
N LEU A 127 -13.63 6.31 2.24
CA LEU A 127 -12.57 5.91 3.17
C LEU A 127 -13.12 5.55 4.56
N LYS A 128 -14.07 6.32 5.09
CA LYS A 128 -14.72 6.03 6.38
C LYS A 128 -15.48 4.70 6.33
N HIS A 129 -16.28 4.49 5.29
CA HIS A 129 -17.04 3.26 5.13
C HIS A 129 -16.12 2.04 4.91
N ALA A 130 -15.09 2.20 4.11
CA ALA A 130 -14.13 1.15 3.85
C ALA A 130 -13.33 0.76 5.10
N ASN A 131 -12.94 1.76 5.91
CA ASN A 131 -12.23 1.51 7.17
C ASN A 131 -13.16 0.87 8.23
N LEU A 132 -14.43 1.29 8.29
CA LEU A 132 -15.43 0.67 9.15
C LEU A 132 -15.70 -0.79 8.76
N ALA A 133 -15.81 -1.08 7.46
CA ALA A 133 -15.99 -2.43 6.96
C ALA A 133 -14.78 -3.33 7.21
N GLY A 134 -13.61 -2.74 7.40
CA GLY A 134 -12.38 -3.49 7.68
C GLY A 134 -11.70 -4.08 6.45
N THR A 135 -10.62 -4.82 6.70
CA THR A 135 -9.81 -5.48 5.68
C THR A 135 -9.85 -7.00 5.83
N ALA A 136 -9.53 -7.73 4.76
CA ALA A 136 -9.46 -9.20 4.82
C ALA A 136 -8.19 -9.68 5.56
N PRO A 137 -8.20 -10.82 6.25
CA PRO A 137 -7.06 -11.36 7.00
C PRO A 137 -5.78 -11.51 6.17
N HIS A 138 -5.89 -11.90 4.91
CA HIS A 138 -4.77 -12.01 3.95
C HIS A 138 -4.80 -10.90 2.89
N GLY A 139 -5.62 -9.87 3.09
CA GLY A 139 -5.69 -8.66 2.29
C GLY A 139 -4.79 -7.56 2.83
N GLY A 140 -5.41 -6.59 3.46
CA GLY A 140 -4.76 -5.39 3.98
C GLY A 140 -4.66 -4.26 2.96
N VAL A 141 -4.76 -3.02 3.42
CA VAL A 141 -4.78 -1.84 2.55
C VAL A 141 -3.80 -0.78 3.02
N LEU A 142 -2.97 -0.31 2.10
CA LEU A 142 -2.11 0.85 2.25
C LEU A 142 -2.67 2.01 1.42
N LEU A 143 -2.92 3.16 2.06
CA LEU A 143 -3.32 4.40 1.42
C LEU A 143 -2.11 5.33 1.30
N LEU A 144 -1.68 5.65 0.09
CA LEU A 144 -0.63 6.63 -0.17
C LEU A 144 -1.26 8.02 -0.31
N ALA A 145 -1.03 8.88 0.68
CA ALA A 145 -1.49 10.26 0.69
C ALA A 145 -0.41 11.18 0.12
N GLY A 146 -0.61 11.66 -1.08
CA GLY A 146 0.29 12.58 -1.77
C GLY A 146 0.10 14.02 -1.30
N ASP A 147 0.78 14.40 -0.23
CA ASP A 147 0.67 15.74 0.34
C ASP A 147 1.67 16.71 -0.27
N ASP A 148 1.20 17.94 -0.51
CA ASP A 148 1.94 19.04 -1.09
C ASP A 148 1.97 20.23 -0.10
N HIS A 149 2.81 20.08 0.92
CA HIS A 149 2.93 21.05 2.01
C HIS A 149 3.35 22.45 1.55
N ALA A 150 4.22 22.52 0.53
CA ALA A 150 4.74 23.77 -0.02
C ALA A 150 3.86 24.37 -1.12
N CYS A 151 2.74 23.71 -1.46
CA CYS A 151 1.83 24.17 -2.52
C CYS A 151 2.53 24.34 -3.89
N GLN A 152 3.48 23.42 -4.20
CA GLN A 152 4.28 23.53 -5.43
C GLN A 152 3.44 23.28 -6.69
N SER A 153 2.45 22.40 -6.59
CA SER A 153 1.56 22.05 -7.71
C SER A 153 0.08 22.04 -7.32
N SER A 154 -0.29 22.71 -6.25
CA SER A 154 -1.65 22.83 -5.73
C SER A 154 -2.04 24.32 -5.61
N THR A 155 -3.33 24.62 -5.54
CA THR A 155 -3.81 25.98 -5.27
C THR A 155 -3.69 26.34 -3.79
N THR A 156 -3.63 25.33 -2.91
CA THR A 156 -3.44 25.49 -1.45
C THR A 156 -2.47 24.45 -0.95
N ALA A 157 -1.72 24.79 0.09
CA ALA A 157 -0.95 23.81 0.87
C ALA A 157 -1.89 22.71 1.40
N HIS A 158 -1.43 21.47 1.40
CA HIS A 158 -2.28 20.37 1.77
C HIS A 158 -1.60 19.43 2.78
N GLN A 159 -2.42 18.89 3.68
CA GLN A 159 -2.03 17.99 4.75
C GLN A 159 -3.19 17.05 5.08
N SER A 160 -3.01 15.76 4.84
CA SER A 160 -4.09 14.78 4.91
C SER A 160 -4.34 14.20 6.30
N GLU A 161 -3.47 14.44 7.30
CA GLU A 161 -3.58 13.80 8.61
C GLU A 161 -4.93 14.06 9.28
N GLN A 162 -5.47 15.27 9.21
CA GLN A 162 -6.73 15.62 9.87
C GLN A 162 -7.91 14.84 9.31
N VAL A 163 -7.95 14.65 8.00
CA VAL A 163 -8.98 13.86 7.31
C VAL A 163 -8.83 12.37 7.67
N LEU A 164 -7.60 11.87 7.70
CA LEU A 164 -7.31 10.49 8.04
C LEU A 164 -7.61 10.19 9.52
N ILE A 165 -7.31 11.10 10.44
CA ILE A 165 -7.70 11.01 11.85
C ILE A 165 -9.24 10.95 11.97
N ALA A 166 -9.96 11.81 11.23
CA ALA A 166 -11.42 11.82 11.21
C ALA A 166 -12.02 10.53 10.61
N ALA A 167 -11.26 9.83 9.78
CA ALA A 167 -11.61 8.51 9.23
C ALA A 167 -11.11 7.34 10.08
N MET A 168 -10.45 7.60 11.22
CA MET A 168 -9.82 6.60 12.10
C MET A 168 -8.79 5.72 11.39
N ILE A 169 -8.09 6.28 10.40
CA ILE A 169 -7.04 5.61 9.65
C ILE A 169 -5.68 6.02 10.22
N PRO A 170 -4.90 5.09 10.80
CA PRO A 170 -3.53 5.38 11.27
C PRO A 170 -2.62 5.86 10.14
N VAL A 171 -1.70 6.79 10.46
CA VAL A 171 -0.84 7.44 9.48
C VAL A 171 0.64 7.18 9.79
N LEU A 172 1.39 6.68 8.82
CA LEU A 172 2.83 6.57 8.83
C LEU A 172 3.45 7.70 8.02
N ASN A 173 4.57 8.25 8.51
CA ASN A 173 5.25 9.36 7.87
C ASN A 173 6.71 9.01 7.54
N PRO A 174 7.00 8.49 6.34
CA PRO A 174 8.35 8.15 5.89
C PRO A 174 9.24 9.39 5.82
N ALA A 175 10.47 9.28 6.32
CA ALA A 175 11.50 10.31 6.26
C ALA A 175 12.54 10.03 5.17
N THR A 176 12.63 8.80 4.69
CA THR A 176 13.63 8.35 3.70
C THR A 176 13.00 7.45 2.64
N VAL A 177 13.74 7.22 1.55
CA VAL A 177 13.33 6.27 0.50
C VAL A 177 13.25 4.84 1.04
N GLN A 178 14.11 4.46 1.99
CA GLN A 178 14.04 3.15 2.65
C GLN A 178 12.75 2.97 3.42
N ASP A 179 12.27 4.03 4.09
CA ASP A 179 11.06 3.95 4.90
C ASP A 179 9.81 3.64 4.04
N TYR A 180 9.78 4.00 2.76
CA TYR A 180 8.68 3.59 1.89
C TYR A 180 8.57 2.07 1.77
N LEU A 181 9.69 1.36 1.76
CA LEU A 181 9.69 -0.10 1.75
C LEU A 181 9.37 -0.65 3.14
N ASP A 182 10.09 -0.19 4.16
CA ASP A 182 10.01 -0.73 5.51
C ASP A 182 8.62 -0.43 6.14
N PHE A 183 8.18 0.82 6.09
CA PHE A 183 6.87 1.22 6.62
C PHE A 183 5.72 0.68 5.77
N GLY A 184 5.91 0.54 4.45
CA GLY A 184 4.90 -0.05 3.59
C GLY A 184 4.62 -1.51 3.94
N LEU A 185 5.66 -2.31 4.22
CA LEU A 185 5.51 -3.70 4.69
C LEU A 185 4.86 -3.75 6.09
N VAL A 186 5.27 -2.85 7.00
CA VAL A 186 4.65 -2.72 8.33
C VAL A 186 3.18 -2.31 8.20
N ALA A 187 2.86 -1.36 7.32
CA ALA A 187 1.50 -0.88 7.10
C ALA A 187 0.56 -2.01 6.65
N LEU A 188 0.99 -2.83 5.69
CA LEU A 188 0.18 -3.97 5.24
C LEU A 188 0.01 -5.03 6.33
N ALA A 189 1.06 -5.30 7.11
CA ALA A 189 0.97 -6.20 8.26
C ALA A 189 0.04 -5.64 9.34
N LEU A 190 0.16 -4.33 9.66
CA LEU A 190 -0.70 -3.65 10.63
C LEU A 190 -2.15 -3.64 10.16
N SER A 191 -2.39 -3.42 8.87
CA SER A 191 -3.74 -3.48 8.29
C SER A 191 -4.35 -4.87 8.42
N ARG A 192 -3.60 -5.92 8.14
CA ARG A 192 -4.04 -7.31 8.34
C ARG A 192 -4.33 -7.63 9.79
N TYR A 193 -3.49 -7.16 10.71
CA TYR A 193 -3.66 -7.41 12.15
C TYR A 193 -4.86 -6.68 12.74
N SER A 194 -5.03 -5.38 12.40
CA SER A 194 -6.03 -4.51 13.02
C SER A 194 -7.38 -4.48 12.29
N GLY A 195 -7.44 -4.94 11.04
CA GLY A 195 -8.61 -4.73 10.18
C GLY A 195 -8.73 -3.32 9.60
N CYS A 196 -7.89 -2.37 10.01
CA CYS A 196 -7.94 -0.99 9.53
C CYS A 196 -7.20 -0.79 8.20
N TRP A 197 -7.62 0.19 7.42
CA TRP A 197 -6.76 0.78 6.41
C TRP A 197 -5.62 1.53 7.11
N ILE A 198 -4.44 1.51 6.51
CA ILE A 198 -3.27 2.24 7.03
C ILE A 198 -2.81 3.24 5.98
N ALA A 199 -2.64 4.49 6.37
CA ALA A 199 -2.13 5.53 5.48
C ALA A 199 -0.62 5.70 5.62
N MET A 200 0.02 6.10 4.54
CA MET A 200 1.42 6.51 4.51
C MET A 200 1.54 7.79 3.68
N LYS A 201 2.17 8.80 4.24
CA LYS A 201 2.41 10.06 3.55
C LYS A 201 3.46 9.89 2.46
N ALA A 202 3.22 10.54 1.33
CA ALA A 202 4.16 10.62 0.22
C ALA A 202 4.34 12.11 -0.15
N ILE A 203 5.27 12.77 0.52
CA ILE A 203 5.58 14.18 0.27
C ILE A 203 6.67 14.32 -0.79
N SER A 204 6.72 15.45 -1.50
CA SER A 204 7.67 15.69 -2.59
C SER A 204 9.12 15.46 -2.14
N GLU A 205 9.47 15.95 -0.95
CA GLU A 205 10.83 15.88 -0.40
C GLU A 205 11.36 14.45 -0.26
N THR A 206 10.49 13.48 -0.05
CA THR A 206 10.89 12.06 0.09
C THR A 206 10.59 11.26 -1.17
N VAL A 207 9.43 11.44 -1.82
CA VAL A 207 9.04 10.61 -2.96
C VAL A 207 9.85 10.91 -4.23
N GLU A 208 10.31 12.16 -4.40
CA GLU A 208 11.16 12.59 -5.51
C GLU A 208 12.66 12.43 -5.21
N SER A 209 13.04 12.19 -3.95
CA SER A 209 14.43 11.90 -3.58
C SER A 209 14.85 10.50 -4.03
N SER A 210 16.16 10.24 -4.03
CA SER A 210 16.72 8.95 -4.40
C SER A 210 17.79 8.51 -3.41
N ALA A 211 17.84 7.23 -3.10
CA ALA A 211 18.81 6.66 -2.17
C ALA A 211 19.15 5.22 -2.54
N SER A 212 20.28 4.74 -1.99
CA SER A 212 20.61 3.32 -1.99
C SER A 212 19.85 2.63 -0.86
N VAL A 213 18.93 1.72 -1.22
CA VAL A 213 18.05 1.01 -0.31
C VAL A 213 18.30 -0.49 -0.33
N ASP A 214 17.96 -1.16 0.74
CA ASP A 214 17.98 -2.60 0.86
C ASP A 214 16.59 -3.15 0.47
N VAL A 215 16.56 -4.11 -0.46
CA VAL A 215 15.32 -4.67 -1.02
C VAL A 215 15.05 -6.11 -0.58
N ASP A 216 15.70 -6.57 0.47
CA ASP A 216 15.41 -7.87 1.06
C ASP A 216 13.96 -7.89 1.62
N PRO A 217 13.06 -8.76 1.13
CA PRO A 217 11.69 -8.83 1.62
C PRO A 217 11.61 -9.26 3.10
N GLN A 218 12.64 -9.91 3.65
CA GLN A 218 12.69 -10.34 5.04
C GLN A 218 13.42 -9.33 5.96
N ARG A 219 13.91 -8.21 5.44
CA ARG A 219 14.60 -7.16 6.20
C ARG A 219 13.77 -6.67 7.39
N VAL A 220 12.48 -6.44 7.18
CA VAL A 220 11.57 -5.96 8.23
C VAL A 220 11.03 -7.15 9.00
N ARG A 221 11.40 -7.25 10.28
CA ARG A 221 10.82 -8.22 11.19
C ARG A 221 9.47 -7.71 11.71
N ILE A 222 8.39 -8.31 11.25
CA ILE A 222 7.04 -8.06 11.79
C ILE A 222 6.90 -8.90 13.08
N VAL A 223 6.49 -8.24 14.15
CA VAL A 223 6.21 -8.89 15.44
C VAL A 223 4.79 -8.53 15.85
N GLU A 224 3.93 -9.54 15.90
CA GLU A 224 2.57 -9.35 16.40
C GLU A 224 2.59 -9.22 17.92
N PRO A 225 1.76 -8.32 18.51
CA PRO A 225 1.63 -8.18 19.95
C PRO A 225 1.17 -9.49 20.60
N ALA A 226 1.85 -9.92 21.67
CA ALA A 226 1.50 -11.13 22.41
C ALA A 226 0.64 -10.85 23.66
N ASP A 227 0.45 -9.59 24.02
CA ASP A 227 -0.28 -9.10 25.18
C ASP A 227 -1.76 -8.82 24.88
N PHE A 228 -2.18 -8.97 23.65
CA PHE A 228 -3.57 -8.87 23.20
C PHE A 228 -3.98 -10.18 22.51
N ALA A 229 -5.05 -10.79 22.99
CA ALA A 229 -5.68 -11.93 22.33
C ALA A 229 -6.85 -11.43 21.48
N PRO A 230 -6.71 -11.37 20.14
CA PRO A 230 -7.82 -10.99 19.28
C PRO A 230 -8.95 -12.03 19.40
N PRO A 231 -10.20 -11.67 19.04
CA PRO A 231 -11.28 -12.64 18.91
C PRO A 231 -10.85 -13.82 18.03
N PRO A 232 -11.41 -15.03 18.19
CA PRO A 232 -11.01 -16.22 17.41
C PRO A 232 -11.06 -16.00 15.89
N ASP A 233 -11.95 -15.13 15.45
CA ASP A 233 -12.16 -14.79 14.03
C ASP A 233 -11.41 -13.52 13.60
N GLY A 234 -10.54 -12.98 14.47
CA GLY A 234 -9.81 -11.74 14.22
C GLY A 234 -10.66 -10.47 14.39
N LEU A 235 -10.14 -9.36 13.84
CA LEU A 235 -10.80 -8.03 13.87
C LEU A 235 -11.32 -7.64 12.47
N HIS A 236 -11.61 -8.61 11.63
CA HIS A 236 -11.99 -8.42 10.23
C HIS A 236 -13.49 -8.62 10.04
N LEU A 237 -14.03 -7.99 8.98
CA LEU A 237 -15.41 -8.21 8.57
C LEU A 237 -15.66 -9.71 8.29
N ARG A 238 -16.74 -10.23 8.84
CA ARG A 238 -17.17 -11.61 8.68
C ARG A 238 -18.58 -11.66 8.09
N TRP A 239 -18.86 -12.67 7.33
CA TRP A 239 -20.22 -12.94 6.93
C TRP A 239 -20.89 -13.82 8.00
N PRO A 240 -22.10 -13.53 8.49
CA PRO A 240 -23.04 -12.46 8.05
C PRO A 240 -23.04 -11.19 8.92
N ASP A 241 -21.87 -10.71 9.36
CA ASP A 241 -21.79 -9.51 10.20
C ASP A 241 -22.51 -8.33 9.53
N THR A 242 -23.17 -7.53 10.35
CA THR A 242 -23.80 -6.28 9.93
C THR A 242 -22.99 -5.07 10.33
N PRO A 243 -23.22 -3.88 9.74
CA PRO A 243 -22.52 -2.66 10.17
C PRO A 243 -22.69 -2.30 11.65
N LEU A 244 -23.68 -2.87 12.33
CA LEU A 244 -23.91 -2.67 13.77
C LEU A 244 -23.10 -3.64 14.65
N ASP A 245 -22.52 -4.67 14.06
CA ASP A 245 -21.70 -5.67 14.74
C ASP A 245 -20.20 -5.32 14.70
N GLN A 246 -19.84 -4.24 13.98
CA GLN A 246 -18.45 -3.81 13.72
C GLN A 246 -17.91 -2.81 14.75
#